data_5d05a9c50d66708bf2b6eeb483c9b82d
#
_entry.id   5d05a9c50d66708bf2b6eeb483c9b82d
#
_cell.length_a   1.000
_cell.length_b   1.000
_cell.length_c   1.000
_cell.angle_alpha   90.00
_cell.angle_beta   90.00
_cell.angle_gamma   90.00
#
_symmetry.space_group_name_H-M   'P 1'
#
loop_
_entity.id
_entity.type
_entity.pdbx_description
1 polymer ?
#
loop_
_entity_poly.entity_id
_entity_poly.type
_entity_poly.pdbx_seq_one_letter_code
_entity_poly.pdbx_strand_id
1 'polypeptide(L)'
;MKSLSRAGLGLIVLACATRAVTAQEISGLVADREASAELAKIVATVRQNGLPLEPILAKVQYAVMVRSPAPRIVAAAHAVAARLEDARSALAPQPTATDIVAGENALWSGVSRKSLEEVRKVSPNKPVAVPLGVLAQLVVSSVPEKKATKYVTDLIKRGATSDQLVALGNDVNAEVRLGTRAMDALEVRMNRLNAVLGVPGANGDAASVPTSLQSGDGKKKP
;
A
#
# COMPACT_ATOMS: atom_id res chain seq x y z
N MET A 1 -17.07 -55.85 32.31
CA MET A 1 -15.74 -55.32 32.51
C MET A 1 -15.09 -55.09 31.16
N LYS A 2 -15.19 -53.87 30.60
CA LYS A 2 -14.40 -53.46 29.41
C LYS A 2 -14.20 -51.95 29.53
N SER A 3 -12.95 -51.50 29.74
CA SER A 3 -12.51 -50.16 29.89
C SER A 3 -12.50 -49.47 28.52
N LEU A 4 -13.13 -48.33 28.38
CA LEU A 4 -13.06 -47.42 27.22
C LEU A 4 -11.91 -46.43 27.42
N SER A 5 -10.91 -46.58 26.58
CA SER A 5 -9.76 -45.70 26.44
C SER A 5 -10.21 -44.36 25.77
N ARG A 6 -10.05 -43.25 26.47
CA ARG A 6 -10.26 -41.89 25.93
C ARG A 6 -9.02 -41.47 25.17
N ALA A 7 -9.12 -41.44 23.85
CA ALA A 7 -8.12 -40.80 23.00
C ALA A 7 -8.27 -39.25 23.11
N GLY A 8 -7.26 -38.60 23.71
CA GLY A 8 -7.16 -37.15 23.78
C GLY A 8 -6.77 -36.58 22.42
N LEU A 9 -7.65 -35.78 21.82
CA LEU A 9 -7.38 -35.00 20.62
C LEU A 9 -6.54 -33.77 21.01
N GLY A 10 -5.23 -33.87 20.79
CA GLY A 10 -4.32 -32.73 21.03
C GLY A 10 -4.52 -31.67 19.96
N LEU A 11 -5.12 -30.53 20.34
CA LEU A 11 -5.24 -29.33 19.52
C LEU A 11 -3.86 -28.67 19.44
N ILE A 12 -3.15 -28.88 18.33
CA ILE A 12 -1.92 -28.12 18.03
C ILE A 12 -2.35 -26.72 17.60
N VAL A 13 -2.35 -25.77 18.53
CA VAL A 13 -2.45 -24.34 18.23
C VAL A 13 -1.11 -23.92 17.62
N LEU A 14 -1.08 -23.81 16.29
CA LEU A 14 0.03 -23.21 15.57
C LEU A 14 -0.01 -21.69 15.83
N ALA A 15 0.67 -21.23 16.90
CA ALA A 15 0.87 -19.82 17.16
C ALA A 15 1.79 -19.27 16.07
N CYS A 16 1.23 -18.59 15.06
CA CYS A 16 1.98 -17.69 14.19
C CYS A 16 2.53 -16.56 15.07
N ALA A 17 3.73 -16.78 15.63
CA ALA A 17 4.49 -15.73 16.28
C ALA A 17 4.91 -14.71 15.22
N THR A 18 4.14 -13.64 15.07
CA THR A 18 4.61 -12.43 14.39
C THR A 18 5.81 -11.93 15.17
N ARG A 19 7.00 -12.17 14.59
CA ARG A 19 8.26 -11.79 15.24
C ARG A 19 8.32 -10.28 15.26
N ALA A 20 8.09 -9.70 16.43
CA ALA A 20 8.22 -8.26 16.62
C ALA A 20 9.67 -7.86 16.40
N VAL A 21 9.89 -6.97 15.42
CA VAL A 21 11.21 -6.39 15.15
C VAL A 21 11.73 -5.71 16.40
N THR A 22 12.92 -6.08 16.86
CA THR A 22 13.52 -5.52 18.06
C THR A 22 14.42 -4.33 17.75
N ALA A 23 14.55 -3.40 18.70
CA ALA A 23 15.48 -2.27 18.58
C ALA A 23 16.93 -2.74 18.36
N GLN A 24 17.28 -3.86 18.96
CA GLN A 24 18.61 -4.46 18.88
C GLN A 24 18.89 -5.05 17.48
N GLU A 25 17.87 -5.55 16.78
CA GLU A 25 18.03 -6.02 15.40
C GLU A 25 18.36 -4.87 14.46
N ILE A 26 17.74 -3.70 14.63
CA ILE A 26 18.01 -2.54 13.77
C ILE A 26 19.36 -1.90 14.08
N SER A 27 19.67 -1.66 15.36
CA SER A 27 20.93 -1.04 15.75
C SER A 27 22.15 -1.93 15.50
N GLY A 28 22.00 -3.24 15.61
CA GLY A 28 23.06 -4.22 15.35
C GLY A 28 23.45 -4.36 13.88
N LEU A 29 22.67 -3.78 12.93
CA LEU A 29 23.02 -3.79 11.50
C LEU A 29 24.19 -2.85 11.16
N VAL A 30 24.50 -1.87 12.02
CA VAL A 30 25.52 -0.86 11.76
C VAL A 30 26.69 -1.06 12.72
N ALA A 31 27.89 -1.25 12.17
CA ALA A 31 29.09 -1.50 12.97
C ALA A 31 29.60 -0.25 13.71
N ASP A 32 29.27 0.95 13.22
CA ASP A 32 29.60 2.21 13.85
C ASP A 32 28.82 2.38 15.16
N ARG A 33 29.54 2.55 16.28
CA ARG A 33 28.97 2.58 17.64
C ARG A 33 28.06 3.78 17.86
N GLU A 34 28.43 4.95 17.35
CA GLU A 34 27.65 6.18 17.51
C GLU A 34 26.35 6.09 16.69
N ALA A 35 26.43 5.69 15.43
CA ALA A 35 25.26 5.47 14.58
C ALA A 35 24.34 4.38 15.14
N SER A 36 24.89 3.29 15.68
CA SER A 36 24.10 2.24 16.34
C SER A 36 23.34 2.78 17.55
N ALA A 37 23.98 3.61 18.39
CA ALA A 37 23.32 4.23 19.54
C ALA A 37 22.21 5.21 19.12
N GLU A 38 22.42 5.97 18.04
CA GLU A 38 21.41 6.90 17.51
C GLU A 38 20.22 6.15 16.89
N LEU A 39 20.48 5.08 16.13
CA LEU A 39 19.42 4.21 15.62
C LEU A 39 18.57 3.61 16.75
N ALA A 40 19.21 3.21 17.86
CA ALA A 40 18.48 2.69 19.01
C ALA A 40 17.52 3.74 19.63
N LYS A 41 17.94 5.04 19.68
CA LYS A 41 17.08 6.13 20.15
C LYS A 41 15.89 6.35 19.19
N ILE A 42 16.12 6.37 17.87
CA ILE A 42 15.07 6.51 16.87
C ILE A 42 14.04 5.39 17.05
N VAL A 43 14.49 4.15 17.13
CA VAL A 43 13.63 2.98 17.30
C VAL A 43 12.84 3.05 18.60
N ALA A 44 13.45 3.47 19.70
CA ALA A 44 12.79 3.65 20.99
C ALA A 44 11.65 4.69 20.89
N THR A 45 11.92 5.83 20.26
CA THR A 45 10.92 6.91 20.05
C THR A 45 9.75 6.43 19.18
N VAL A 46 10.04 5.78 18.05
CA VAL A 46 9.02 5.25 17.13
C VAL A 46 8.13 4.22 17.85
N ARG A 47 8.73 3.34 18.66
CA ARG A 47 7.99 2.36 19.46
C ARG A 47 7.12 3.02 20.54
N GLN A 48 7.65 4.00 21.26
CA GLN A 48 6.91 4.76 22.28
C GLN A 48 5.69 5.46 21.65
N ASN A 49 5.82 5.92 20.43
CA ASN A 49 4.74 6.54 19.67
C ASN A 49 3.78 5.51 19.03
N GLY A 50 3.99 4.22 19.20
CA GLY A 50 3.13 3.18 18.62
C GLY A 50 3.18 3.11 17.07
N LEU A 51 4.29 3.55 16.47
CA LEU A 51 4.48 3.53 15.03
C LEU A 51 5.11 2.20 14.56
N PRO A 52 4.83 1.76 13.32
CA PRO A 52 5.42 0.55 12.77
C PRO A 52 6.93 0.71 12.55
N LEU A 53 7.70 -0.31 12.92
CA LEU A 53 9.17 -0.31 12.82
C LEU A 53 9.68 -0.87 11.49
N GLU A 54 8.85 -1.64 10.78
CA GLU A 54 9.22 -2.35 9.56
C GLU A 54 9.78 -1.42 8.47
N PRO A 55 9.23 -0.21 8.23
CA PRO A 55 9.78 0.71 7.22
C PRO A 55 11.19 1.19 7.59
N ILE A 56 11.48 1.41 8.89
CA ILE A 56 12.81 1.80 9.36
C ILE A 56 13.79 0.65 9.16
N LEU A 57 13.42 -0.57 9.57
CA LEU A 57 14.25 -1.75 9.37
C LEU A 57 14.61 -1.95 7.89
N ALA A 58 13.60 -1.93 7.01
CA ALA A 58 13.80 -2.08 5.58
C ALA A 58 14.75 -1.00 5.01
N LYS A 59 14.60 0.25 5.47
CA LYS A 59 15.46 1.36 5.03
C LYS A 59 16.90 1.22 5.50
N VAL A 60 17.11 0.84 6.77
CA VAL A 60 18.45 0.60 7.33
C VAL A 60 19.11 -0.59 6.63
N GLN A 61 18.40 -1.71 6.46
CA GLN A 61 18.92 -2.89 5.76
C GLN A 61 19.34 -2.55 4.33
N TYR A 62 18.50 -1.82 3.58
CA TYR A 62 18.86 -1.36 2.24
C TYR A 62 20.10 -0.48 2.24
N ALA A 63 20.19 0.50 3.15
CA ALA A 63 21.33 1.41 3.23
C ALA A 63 22.63 0.68 3.58
N VAL A 64 22.59 -0.32 4.46
CA VAL A 64 23.72 -1.20 4.78
C VAL A 64 24.12 -2.04 3.56
N MET A 65 23.15 -2.65 2.88
CA MET A 65 23.40 -3.46 1.68
C MET A 65 24.11 -2.67 0.57
N VAL A 66 23.75 -1.40 0.36
CA VAL A 66 24.43 -0.51 -0.60
C VAL A 66 25.65 0.19 -0.02
N ARG A 67 26.12 -0.22 1.16
CA ARG A 67 27.31 0.30 1.85
C ARG A 67 27.27 1.83 2.06
N SER A 68 26.12 2.37 2.39
CA SER A 68 25.98 3.79 2.73
C SER A 68 26.81 4.14 3.97
N PRO A 69 27.45 5.33 4.03
CA PRO A 69 28.11 5.81 5.25
C PRO A 69 27.15 5.87 6.44
N ALA A 70 27.65 5.55 7.65
CA ALA A 70 26.86 5.48 8.87
C ALA A 70 25.99 6.74 9.13
N PRO A 71 26.49 7.99 8.96
CA PRO A 71 25.64 9.17 9.13
C PRO A 71 24.45 9.23 8.15
N ARG A 72 24.60 8.72 6.92
CA ARG A 72 23.50 8.65 5.94
C ARG A 72 22.47 7.61 6.31
N ILE A 73 22.89 6.50 6.94
CA ILE A 73 21.97 5.48 7.45
C ILE A 73 21.09 6.08 8.54
N VAL A 74 21.69 6.78 9.51
CA VAL A 74 20.97 7.45 10.60
C VAL A 74 20.01 8.51 10.04
N ALA A 75 20.48 9.37 9.14
CA ALA A 75 19.64 10.40 8.51
C ALA A 75 18.43 9.77 7.75
N ALA A 76 18.64 8.66 7.06
CA ALA A 76 17.57 7.94 6.38
C ALA A 76 16.54 7.37 7.35
N ALA A 77 16.98 6.81 8.48
CA ALA A 77 16.09 6.31 9.54
C ALA A 77 15.26 7.43 10.16
N HIS A 78 15.88 8.59 10.47
CA HIS A 78 15.18 9.79 10.96
C HIS A 78 14.11 10.27 9.95
N ALA A 79 14.45 10.32 8.67
CA ALA A 79 13.52 10.76 7.63
C ALA A 79 12.30 9.81 7.51
N VAL A 80 12.49 8.50 7.65
CA VAL A 80 11.38 7.53 7.69
C VAL A 80 10.53 7.74 8.94
N ALA A 81 11.16 7.88 10.12
CA ALA A 81 10.45 8.11 11.38
C ALA A 81 9.58 9.39 11.33
N ALA A 82 10.11 10.48 10.78
CA ALA A 82 9.38 11.73 10.60
C ALA A 82 8.16 11.55 9.68
N ARG A 83 8.32 10.87 8.52
CA ARG A 83 7.20 10.61 7.62
C ARG A 83 6.14 9.69 8.20
N LEU A 84 6.52 8.70 9.03
CA LEU A 84 5.55 7.86 9.75
C LEU A 84 4.71 8.70 10.72
N GLU A 85 5.31 9.64 11.43
CA GLU A 85 4.61 10.56 12.33
C GLU A 85 3.68 11.50 11.56
N ASP A 86 4.16 12.07 10.45
CA ASP A 86 3.37 12.91 9.55
C ASP A 86 2.18 12.14 8.98
N ALA A 87 2.39 10.90 8.52
CA ALA A 87 1.33 10.04 8.00
C ALA A 87 0.30 9.72 9.09
N ARG A 88 0.73 9.33 10.31
CA ARG A 88 -0.18 9.09 11.43
C ARG A 88 -1.04 10.32 11.72
N SER A 89 -0.42 11.47 11.78
CA SER A 89 -1.09 12.74 12.07
C SER A 89 -2.08 13.14 10.97
N ALA A 90 -1.68 13.02 9.69
CA ALA A 90 -2.55 13.33 8.55
C ALA A 90 -3.74 12.37 8.41
N LEU A 91 -3.57 11.13 8.85
CA LEU A 91 -4.59 10.08 8.75
C LEU A 91 -5.43 9.90 10.02
N ALA A 92 -5.26 10.80 11.02
CA ALA A 92 -6.07 10.79 12.24
C ALA A 92 -7.60 10.71 11.95
N PRO A 93 -8.45 10.22 12.91
CA PRO A 93 -8.10 9.97 14.33
C PRO A 93 -7.54 8.58 14.64
N GLN A 94 -7.76 7.56 13.84
CA GLN A 94 -7.38 6.17 14.18
C GLN A 94 -6.86 5.40 12.94
N PRO A 95 -5.70 5.80 12.39
CA PRO A 95 -5.12 5.06 11.28
C PRO A 95 -4.61 3.70 11.75
N THR A 96 -4.78 2.67 10.92
CA THR A 96 -4.14 1.37 11.14
C THR A 96 -2.64 1.45 10.86
N ALA A 97 -1.86 0.49 11.36
CA ALA A 97 -0.43 0.41 11.02
C ALA A 97 -0.21 0.35 9.49
N THR A 98 -1.07 -0.38 8.77
CA THR A 98 -1.03 -0.47 7.30
C THR A 98 -1.32 0.88 6.64
N ASP A 99 -2.28 1.66 7.17
CA ASP A 99 -2.56 3.01 6.66
C ASP A 99 -1.37 3.95 6.87
N ILE A 100 -0.71 3.86 8.04
CA ILE A 100 0.48 4.67 8.36
C ILE A 100 1.63 4.36 7.41
N VAL A 101 1.90 3.07 7.16
CA VAL A 101 2.95 2.63 6.21
C VAL A 101 2.63 3.09 4.80
N ALA A 102 1.38 2.95 4.35
CA ALA A 102 0.96 3.43 3.04
C ALA A 102 1.07 4.96 2.92
N GLY A 103 0.75 5.69 4.00
CA GLY A 103 0.92 7.14 4.08
C GLY A 103 2.39 7.56 4.01
N GLU A 104 3.28 6.87 4.73
CA GLU A 104 4.73 7.09 4.67
C GLU A 104 5.26 6.90 3.24
N ASN A 105 4.89 5.80 2.59
CA ASN A 105 5.26 5.52 1.20
C ASN A 105 4.72 6.59 0.23
N ALA A 106 3.50 7.07 0.45
CA ALA A 106 2.92 8.14 -0.37
C ALA A 106 3.69 9.46 -0.19
N LEU A 107 4.01 9.86 1.05
CA LEU A 107 4.84 11.03 1.34
C LEU A 107 6.23 10.92 0.69
N TRP A 108 6.86 9.75 0.79
CA TRP A 108 8.14 9.49 0.15
C TRP A 108 8.06 9.59 -1.38
N SER A 109 6.93 9.23 -1.97
CA SER A 109 6.66 9.32 -3.42
C SER A 109 6.33 10.73 -3.89
N GLY A 110 6.31 11.73 -3.01
CA GLY A 110 6.02 13.14 -3.35
C GLY A 110 4.55 13.54 -3.18
N VAL A 111 3.72 12.70 -2.58
CA VAL A 111 2.36 13.07 -2.17
C VAL A 111 2.44 13.97 -0.95
N SER A 112 1.70 15.07 -0.92
CA SER A 112 1.69 15.99 0.21
C SER A 112 0.83 15.46 1.38
N ARG A 113 1.15 15.92 2.58
CA ARG A 113 0.33 15.67 3.78
C ARG A 113 -1.15 16.05 3.55
N LYS A 114 -1.40 17.17 2.89
CA LYS A 114 -2.76 17.64 2.57
C LYS A 114 -3.53 16.61 1.73
N SER A 115 -2.88 15.98 0.77
CA SER A 115 -3.51 14.94 -0.06
C SER A 115 -3.84 13.69 0.75
N LEU A 116 -3.03 13.31 1.75
CA LEU A 116 -3.37 12.24 2.70
C LEU A 116 -4.64 12.60 3.49
N GLU A 117 -4.71 13.82 4.01
CA GLU A 117 -5.87 14.35 4.75
C GLU A 117 -7.14 14.34 3.88
N GLU A 118 -7.04 14.73 2.60
CA GLU A 118 -8.16 14.69 1.64
C GLU A 118 -8.65 13.26 1.40
N VAL A 119 -7.76 12.27 1.25
CA VAL A 119 -8.13 10.86 1.13
C VAL A 119 -8.80 10.35 2.41
N ARG A 120 -8.25 10.67 3.60
CA ARG A 120 -8.87 10.30 4.89
C ARG A 120 -10.25 10.92 5.05
N LYS A 121 -10.43 12.18 4.68
CA LYS A 121 -11.72 12.89 4.77
C LYS A 121 -12.84 12.23 3.97
N VAL A 122 -12.53 11.63 2.83
CA VAL A 122 -13.55 10.93 2.01
C VAL A 122 -13.74 9.46 2.42
N SER A 123 -12.89 8.94 3.30
CA SER A 123 -12.96 7.56 3.83
C SER A 123 -12.72 7.54 5.35
N PRO A 124 -13.55 8.23 6.17
CA PRO A 124 -13.24 8.46 7.59
C PRO A 124 -13.14 7.15 8.39
N ASN A 125 -13.93 6.13 8.05
CA ASN A 125 -14.05 4.87 8.80
C ASN A 125 -13.61 3.64 7.99
N LYS A 126 -12.89 3.83 6.88
CA LYS A 126 -12.43 2.73 6.03
C LYS A 126 -10.90 2.74 5.94
N PRO A 127 -10.27 1.57 5.70
CA PRO A 127 -8.85 1.51 5.38
C PRO A 127 -8.53 2.38 4.15
N VAL A 128 -7.43 3.12 4.21
CA VAL A 128 -6.99 4.01 3.12
C VAL A 128 -5.67 3.58 2.49
N ALA A 129 -5.11 2.45 2.93
CA ALA A 129 -3.84 1.96 2.42
C ALA A 129 -3.85 1.77 0.90
N VAL A 130 -4.91 1.16 0.33
CA VAL A 130 -5.01 0.96 -1.12
C VAL A 130 -5.15 2.29 -1.87
N PRO A 131 -6.09 3.20 -1.53
CA PRO A 131 -6.15 4.52 -2.15
C PRO A 131 -4.84 5.30 -2.11
N LEU A 132 -4.11 5.26 -0.98
CA LEU A 132 -2.82 5.94 -0.83
C LEU A 132 -1.73 5.31 -1.70
N GLY A 133 -1.70 3.98 -1.80
CA GLY A 133 -0.79 3.26 -2.69
C GLY A 133 -1.02 3.62 -4.16
N VAL A 134 -2.28 3.67 -4.59
CA VAL A 134 -2.64 4.08 -5.95
C VAL A 134 -2.30 5.54 -6.21
N LEU A 135 -2.57 6.44 -5.25
CA LEU A 135 -2.17 7.85 -5.35
C LEU A 135 -0.66 8.00 -5.52
N ALA A 136 0.13 7.31 -4.70
CA ALA A 136 1.59 7.29 -4.81
C ALA A 136 2.05 6.78 -6.19
N GLN A 137 1.45 5.69 -6.68
CA GLN A 137 1.77 5.11 -7.99
C GLN A 137 1.49 6.09 -9.13
N LEU A 138 0.36 6.80 -9.10
CA LEU A 138 0.02 7.81 -10.10
C LEU A 138 1.02 8.97 -10.09
N VAL A 139 1.42 9.45 -8.91
CA VAL A 139 2.42 10.53 -8.77
C VAL A 139 3.78 10.09 -9.31
N VAL A 140 4.23 8.88 -8.96
CA VAL A 140 5.48 8.29 -9.49
C VAL A 140 5.41 8.12 -11.02
N SER A 141 4.22 7.83 -11.56
CA SER A 141 3.97 7.77 -13.01
C SER A 141 3.86 9.16 -13.67
N SER A 142 4.24 10.23 -12.97
CA SER A 142 4.24 11.62 -13.46
C SER A 142 2.84 12.24 -13.66
N VAL A 143 1.81 11.71 -13.03
CA VAL A 143 0.52 12.40 -12.92
C VAL A 143 0.67 13.54 -11.90
N PRO A 144 0.27 14.78 -12.23
CA PRO A 144 0.31 15.88 -11.27
C PRO A 144 -0.48 15.55 -9.99
N GLU A 145 0.14 15.71 -8.82
CA GLU A 145 -0.41 15.29 -7.53
C GLU A 145 -1.85 15.76 -7.29
N LYS A 146 -2.14 17.04 -7.53
CA LYS A 146 -3.49 17.58 -7.36
C LYS A 146 -4.54 16.88 -8.22
N LYS A 147 -4.16 16.47 -9.44
CA LYS A 147 -5.04 15.73 -10.34
C LYS A 147 -5.23 14.29 -9.84
N ALA A 148 -4.14 13.61 -9.49
CA ALA A 148 -4.17 12.26 -8.93
C ALA A 148 -5.05 12.22 -7.67
N THR A 149 -4.86 13.13 -6.72
CA THR A 149 -5.67 13.24 -5.50
C THR A 149 -7.15 13.45 -5.81
N LYS A 150 -7.47 14.38 -6.72
CA LYS A 150 -8.85 14.63 -7.13
C LYS A 150 -9.49 13.36 -7.71
N TYR A 151 -8.84 12.68 -8.65
CA TYR A 151 -9.40 11.49 -9.29
C TYR A 151 -9.57 10.33 -8.29
N VAL A 152 -8.60 10.07 -7.44
CA VAL A 152 -8.69 9.02 -6.41
C VAL A 152 -9.83 9.32 -5.43
N THR A 153 -9.94 10.56 -4.93
CA THR A 153 -11.01 10.94 -4.00
C THR A 153 -12.39 10.91 -4.65
N ASP A 154 -12.54 11.31 -5.91
CA ASP A 154 -13.79 11.25 -6.65
C ASP A 154 -14.23 9.79 -6.88
N LEU A 155 -13.31 8.88 -7.19
CA LEU A 155 -13.60 7.45 -7.31
C LEU A 155 -14.07 6.84 -5.99
N ILE A 156 -13.40 7.17 -4.88
CA ILE A 156 -13.80 6.72 -3.54
C ILE A 156 -15.23 7.17 -3.21
N LYS A 157 -15.55 8.44 -3.44
CA LYS A 157 -16.90 9.00 -3.22
C LYS A 157 -17.97 8.29 -4.04
N ARG A 158 -17.62 7.83 -5.23
CA ARG A 158 -18.52 7.08 -6.13
C ARG A 158 -18.56 5.59 -5.84
N GLY A 159 -17.89 5.12 -4.80
CA GLY A 159 -17.91 3.74 -4.35
C GLY A 159 -17.02 2.78 -5.13
N ALA A 160 -15.99 3.28 -5.79
CA ALA A 160 -15.00 2.42 -6.45
C ALA A 160 -14.39 1.42 -5.45
N THR A 161 -14.27 0.16 -5.86
CA THR A 161 -13.66 -0.90 -5.07
C THR A 161 -12.14 -0.77 -5.03
N SER A 162 -11.50 -1.43 -4.06
CA SER A 162 -10.03 -1.50 -4.00
C SER A 162 -9.42 -2.04 -5.30
N ASP A 163 -10.05 -3.07 -5.88
CA ASP A 163 -9.57 -3.69 -7.12
C ASP A 163 -9.65 -2.74 -8.31
N GLN A 164 -10.73 -1.95 -8.39
CA GLN A 164 -10.88 -0.93 -9.43
C GLN A 164 -9.83 0.18 -9.31
N LEU A 165 -9.50 0.59 -8.08
CA LEU A 165 -8.43 1.56 -7.84
C LEU A 165 -7.06 1.00 -8.21
N VAL A 166 -6.75 -0.24 -7.81
CA VAL A 166 -5.49 -0.91 -8.15
C VAL A 166 -5.36 -1.11 -9.66
N ALA A 167 -6.43 -1.54 -10.33
CA ALA A 167 -6.46 -1.68 -11.78
C ALA A 167 -6.16 -0.34 -12.48
N LEU A 168 -6.76 0.77 -12.01
CA LEU A 168 -6.47 2.10 -12.53
C LEU A 168 -4.97 2.45 -12.45
N GLY A 169 -4.37 2.27 -11.26
CA GLY A 169 -2.95 2.56 -11.05
C GLY A 169 -2.04 1.72 -11.96
N ASN A 170 -2.32 0.41 -12.04
CA ASN A 170 -1.55 -0.52 -12.88
C ASN A 170 -1.67 -0.20 -14.36
N ASP A 171 -2.87 0.08 -14.84
CA ASP A 171 -3.14 0.39 -16.24
C ASP A 171 -2.46 1.70 -16.66
N VAL A 172 -2.58 2.76 -15.85
CA VAL A 172 -1.89 4.03 -16.13
C VAL A 172 -0.37 3.82 -16.17
N ASN A 173 0.20 3.10 -15.19
CA ASN A 173 1.63 2.81 -15.18
C ASN A 173 2.07 2.01 -16.41
N ALA A 174 1.29 1.01 -16.83
CA ALA A 174 1.58 0.22 -18.03
C ALA A 174 1.59 1.09 -19.29
N GLU A 175 0.61 1.96 -19.49
CA GLU A 175 0.54 2.85 -20.64
C GLU A 175 1.66 3.90 -20.67
N VAL A 176 2.02 4.44 -19.48
CA VAL A 176 3.15 5.37 -19.35
C VAL A 176 4.46 4.68 -19.73
N ARG A 177 4.67 3.43 -19.35
CA ARG A 177 5.84 2.64 -19.76
C ARG A 177 5.90 2.39 -21.27
N LEU A 178 4.77 2.38 -21.95
CA LEU A 178 4.65 2.27 -23.41
C LEU A 178 4.79 3.62 -24.12
N GLY A 179 5.03 4.71 -23.37
CA GLY A 179 5.28 6.05 -23.91
C GLY A 179 4.04 6.96 -23.98
N THR A 180 2.88 6.53 -23.47
CA THR A 180 1.70 7.38 -23.35
C THR A 180 1.93 8.44 -22.27
N ARG A 181 1.49 9.69 -22.50
CA ARG A 181 1.56 10.72 -21.46
C ARG A 181 0.66 10.35 -20.29
N ALA A 182 1.16 10.52 -19.07
CA ALA A 182 0.48 10.09 -17.84
C ALA A 182 -0.96 10.64 -17.70
N MET A 183 -1.19 11.88 -18.09
CA MET A 183 -2.53 12.48 -18.04
C MET A 183 -3.47 11.87 -19.09
N ASP A 184 -3.00 11.62 -20.30
CA ASP A 184 -3.81 11.02 -21.36
C ASP A 184 -4.21 9.58 -20.97
N ALA A 185 -3.24 8.79 -20.45
CA ALA A 185 -3.49 7.45 -19.92
C ALA A 185 -4.55 7.47 -18.79
N LEU A 186 -4.40 8.39 -17.83
CA LEU A 186 -5.33 8.53 -16.72
C LEU A 186 -6.74 8.90 -17.21
N GLU A 187 -6.89 9.87 -18.11
CA GLU A 187 -8.21 10.32 -18.62
C GLU A 187 -8.94 9.20 -19.36
N VAL A 188 -8.24 8.44 -20.20
CA VAL A 188 -8.83 7.28 -20.90
C VAL A 188 -9.37 6.24 -19.91
N ARG A 189 -8.58 5.92 -18.87
CA ARG A 189 -8.98 4.94 -17.87
C ARG A 189 -10.12 5.44 -16.98
N MET A 190 -10.10 6.72 -16.62
CA MET A 190 -11.17 7.35 -15.85
C MET A 190 -12.50 7.34 -16.60
N ASN A 191 -12.49 7.60 -17.91
CA ASN A 191 -13.72 7.55 -18.73
C ASN A 191 -14.33 6.14 -18.73
N ARG A 192 -13.51 5.08 -18.82
CA ARG A 192 -13.99 3.69 -18.72
C ARG A 192 -14.57 3.37 -17.34
N LEU A 193 -13.87 3.74 -16.27
CA LEU A 193 -14.37 3.54 -14.90
C LEU A 193 -15.66 4.32 -14.65
N ASN A 194 -15.75 5.54 -15.17
CA ASN A 194 -16.96 6.35 -15.06
C ASN A 194 -18.16 5.70 -15.75
N ALA A 195 -17.97 5.06 -16.89
CA ALA A 195 -19.02 4.32 -17.57
C ALA A 195 -19.51 3.13 -16.72
N VAL A 196 -18.60 2.40 -16.07
CA VAL A 196 -18.94 1.26 -15.21
C VAL A 196 -19.62 1.71 -13.90
N LEU A 197 -19.07 2.74 -13.22
CA LEU A 197 -19.62 3.24 -11.96
C LEU A 197 -20.94 4.02 -12.14
N GLY A 198 -21.23 4.48 -13.36
CA GLY A 198 -22.48 5.16 -13.70
C GLY A 198 -23.65 4.21 -13.99
N VAL A 199 -23.45 2.91 -14.10
CA VAL A 199 -24.51 1.90 -14.34
C VAL A 199 -25.08 1.45 -12.99
N PRO A 200 -26.38 1.69 -12.70
CA PRO A 200 -27.02 1.16 -11.49
C PRO A 200 -26.99 -0.37 -11.52
N GLY A 201 -26.38 -0.99 -10.50
CA GLY A 201 -26.29 -2.45 -10.37
C GLY A 201 -24.95 -3.08 -10.74
N ALA A 202 -23.94 -2.34 -11.21
CA ALA A 202 -22.63 -2.89 -11.57
C ALA A 202 -21.76 -3.36 -10.38
N ASN A 203 -22.26 -3.22 -9.15
CA ASN A 203 -21.50 -3.56 -7.94
C ASN A 203 -21.70 -5.01 -7.44
N GLY A 204 -22.29 -5.89 -8.23
CA GLY A 204 -22.71 -7.21 -7.75
C GLY A 204 -22.23 -8.45 -8.53
N ASP A 205 -21.90 -8.37 -9.81
CA ASP A 205 -21.60 -9.59 -10.60
C ASP A 205 -20.51 -9.34 -11.65
N ALA A 206 -19.26 -9.26 -11.22
CA ALA A 206 -18.09 -9.34 -12.11
C ALA A 206 -17.60 -10.80 -12.22
N ALA A 207 -18.48 -11.74 -12.57
CA ALA A 207 -18.13 -13.13 -12.86
C ALA A 207 -19.01 -13.69 -13.97
N SER A 208 -18.92 -13.13 -15.19
CA SER A 208 -19.31 -13.86 -16.40
C SER A 208 -18.62 -13.21 -17.61
N VAL A 209 -17.46 -13.71 -17.91
CA VAL A 209 -16.85 -13.57 -19.24
C VAL A 209 -17.76 -14.34 -20.21
N PRO A 210 -18.36 -13.74 -21.24
CA PRO A 210 -19.07 -14.50 -22.25
C PRO A 210 -18.03 -15.24 -23.13
N THR A 211 -17.86 -16.54 -22.88
CA THR A 211 -17.20 -17.44 -23.79
C THR A 211 -18.16 -17.70 -24.96
N SER A 212 -18.06 -16.94 -26.02
CA SER A 212 -18.70 -17.26 -27.29
C SER A 212 -17.68 -17.23 -28.42
N LEU A 213 -16.83 -18.24 -28.47
CA LEU A 213 -16.22 -18.70 -29.70
C LEU A 213 -17.04 -19.89 -30.20
N GLN A 214 -18.14 -19.62 -30.88
CA GLN A 214 -18.93 -20.63 -31.56
C GLN A 214 -18.24 -20.94 -32.87
N SER A 215 -17.70 -22.16 -32.91
CA SER A 215 -17.14 -22.87 -34.05
C SER A 215 -18.10 -22.84 -35.25
N GLY A 216 -17.69 -22.20 -36.32
CA GLY A 216 -18.39 -22.25 -37.60
C GLY A 216 -18.20 -23.61 -38.26
N ASP A 217 -19.25 -24.40 -38.26
CA ASP A 217 -19.34 -25.69 -38.93
C ASP A 217 -19.45 -25.48 -40.45
N GLY A 218 -18.42 -25.93 -41.17
CA GLY A 218 -18.33 -25.83 -42.61
C GLY A 218 -19.19 -26.91 -43.29
N LYS A 219 -20.37 -26.60 -43.77
CA LYS A 219 -21.11 -27.47 -44.71
C LYS A 219 -20.55 -27.39 -46.11
N LYS A 220 -19.85 -28.44 -46.52
CA LYS A 220 -19.68 -28.79 -47.94
C LYS A 220 -21.00 -29.35 -48.48
N LYS A 221 -21.37 -28.91 -49.68
CA LYS A 221 -22.40 -29.53 -50.50
C LYS A 221 -21.83 -29.87 -51.91
N PRO A 222 -22.37 -30.86 -52.55
CA PRO A 222 -21.78 -31.68 -53.58
C PRO A 222 -21.54 -30.97 -54.91
#